data_a4f393e3d9f04a3132f27e751b0b4e67
#
_entry.id   a4f393e3d9f04a3132f27e751b0b4e67
#
_cell.length_a   1.000
_cell.length_b   1.000
_cell.length_c   1.000
_cell.angle_alpha   90.00
_cell.angle_beta   90.00
_cell.angle_gamma   90.00
#
_symmetry.space_group_name_H-M   'P 1'
#
loop_
_entity.id
_entity.type
_entity.pdbx_description
1 polymer ?
#
loop_
_entity_poly.entity_id
_entity_poly.type
_entity_poly.pdbx_seq_one_letter_code
_entity_poly.pdbx_strand_id
1 'polypeptide(L)'
;MSVGLLDRVMASSDPQSILIDLNAAKTLLPADGNPVWIFPTDTTNFVRIQTDLDTMIISAEKIDAVPTDSAAYHTGMSNIHERGAVIQENLADAIPYMYVSFSNIIFTSIWIAAILAIFAVLNKKKQELKEYDVSKDV
;
A
#
# COMPACT_ATOMS: atom_id res chain seq x y z
N MET A 1 -7.97 4.17 2.71
CA MET A 1 -9.04 4.91 2.01
C MET A 1 -9.57 4.11 0.82
N SER A 2 -8.75 3.65 -0.11
CA SER A 2 -9.14 2.75 -1.23
C SER A 2 -9.70 1.40 -0.77
N VAL A 3 -9.14 0.78 0.27
CA VAL A 3 -9.64 -0.47 0.86
C VAL A 3 -11.08 -0.34 1.34
N GLY A 4 -11.43 0.75 2.03
CA GLY A 4 -12.81 0.98 2.48
C GLY A 4 -13.83 1.19 1.34
N LEU A 5 -13.37 1.63 0.14
CA LEU A 5 -14.21 1.67 -1.06
C LEU A 5 -14.48 0.26 -1.59
N LEU A 6 -13.47 -0.62 -1.59
CA LEU A 6 -13.64 -2.02 -1.98
C LEU A 6 -14.53 -2.80 -0.99
N ASP A 7 -14.45 -2.50 0.31
CA ASP A 7 -15.38 -3.05 1.30
C ASP A 7 -16.84 -2.70 0.94
N ARG A 8 -17.09 -1.45 0.50
CA ARG A 8 -18.44 -1.04 0.08
C ARG A 8 -18.86 -1.70 -1.22
N VAL A 9 -17.95 -1.88 -2.17
CA VAL A 9 -18.22 -2.64 -3.40
C VAL A 9 -18.66 -4.06 -3.07
N MET A 10 -17.96 -4.75 -2.16
CA MET A 10 -18.29 -6.12 -1.76
C MET A 10 -19.59 -6.21 -0.94
N ALA A 11 -19.98 -5.16 -0.25
CA ALA A 11 -21.21 -5.11 0.54
C ALA A 11 -22.43 -4.64 -0.27
N SER A 12 -22.23 -4.04 -1.45
CA SER A 12 -23.30 -3.49 -2.28
C SER A 12 -23.94 -4.56 -3.15
N SER A 13 -25.26 -4.47 -3.30
CA SER A 13 -26.05 -5.24 -4.27
C SER A 13 -26.52 -4.38 -5.46
N ASP A 14 -26.11 -3.11 -5.51
CA ASP A 14 -26.49 -2.15 -6.54
C ASP A 14 -25.32 -1.86 -7.48
N PRO A 15 -25.41 -2.20 -8.78
CA PRO A 15 -24.34 -1.98 -9.75
C PRO A 15 -23.92 -0.51 -9.89
N GLN A 16 -24.85 0.44 -9.74
CA GLN A 16 -24.54 1.88 -9.85
C GLN A 16 -23.68 2.34 -8.68
N SER A 17 -24.01 1.91 -7.46
CA SER A 17 -23.17 2.19 -6.28
C SER A 17 -21.79 1.57 -6.41
N ILE A 18 -21.71 0.34 -6.95
CA ILE A 18 -20.44 -0.34 -7.24
C ILE A 18 -19.60 0.45 -8.22
N LEU A 19 -20.19 0.95 -9.32
CA LEU A 19 -19.50 1.77 -10.31
C LEU A 19 -18.91 3.05 -9.72
N ILE A 20 -19.65 3.74 -8.86
CA ILE A 20 -19.19 4.94 -8.18
C ILE A 20 -17.98 4.62 -7.30
N ASP A 21 -18.06 3.56 -6.49
CA ASP A 21 -17.00 3.20 -5.56
C ASP A 21 -15.75 2.66 -6.27
N LEU A 22 -15.90 1.89 -7.35
CA LEU A 22 -14.78 1.41 -8.17
C LEU A 22 -14.04 2.56 -8.86
N ASN A 23 -14.76 3.50 -9.47
CA ASN A 23 -14.15 4.68 -10.09
C ASN A 23 -13.44 5.57 -9.05
N ALA A 24 -14.02 5.74 -7.86
CA ALA A 24 -13.37 6.45 -6.77
C ALA A 24 -12.12 5.71 -6.28
N ALA A 25 -12.15 4.38 -6.13
CA ALA A 25 -11.00 3.58 -5.75
C ALA A 25 -9.87 3.71 -6.78
N LYS A 26 -10.21 3.63 -8.06
CA LYS A 26 -9.27 3.77 -9.18
C LYS A 26 -8.54 5.11 -9.16
N THR A 27 -9.24 6.21 -8.89
CA THR A 27 -8.63 7.56 -8.84
C THR A 27 -7.70 7.78 -7.64
N LEU A 28 -7.88 7.02 -6.56
CA LEU A 28 -7.05 7.12 -5.35
C LEU A 28 -5.77 6.29 -5.41
N LEU A 29 -5.66 5.39 -6.39
CA LEU A 29 -4.51 4.52 -6.54
C LEU A 29 -3.54 5.09 -7.58
N PRO A 30 -2.22 4.86 -7.42
CA PRO A 30 -1.24 5.19 -8.45
C PRO A 30 -1.58 4.51 -9.79
N ALA A 31 -1.31 5.20 -10.90
CA ALA A 31 -1.55 4.66 -12.23
C ALA A 31 -0.57 3.56 -12.60
N ASP A 32 0.64 3.59 -12.04
CA ASP A 32 1.73 2.68 -12.35
C ASP A 32 2.66 2.45 -11.15
N GLY A 33 3.64 1.58 -11.36
CA GLY A 33 4.66 1.25 -10.36
C GLY A 33 4.31 0.03 -9.52
N ASN A 34 5.31 -0.45 -8.77
CA ASN A 34 5.16 -1.49 -7.78
C ASN A 34 5.75 -1.01 -6.46
N PRO A 35 4.97 -0.83 -5.39
CA PRO A 35 5.47 -0.35 -4.11
C PRO A 35 6.37 -1.37 -3.42
N VAL A 36 6.21 -2.67 -3.70
CA VAL A 36 7.01 -3.74 -3.11
C VAL A 36 8.33 -3.84 -3.86
N TRP A 37 9.32 -3.09 -3.40
CA TRP A 37 10.62 -2.94 -4.08
C TRP A 37 11.64 -4.04 -3.74
N ILE A 38 11.47 -4.81 -2.65
CA ILE A 38 12.40 -5.89 -2.27
C ILE A 38 12.14 -7.14 -3.09
N PHE A 39 10.87 -7.59 -3.16
CA PHE A 39 10.43 -8.75 -3.92
C PHE A 39 9.14 -8.39 -4.66
N PRO A 40 9.24 -7.61 -5.77
CA PRO A 40 8.07 -7.18 -6.50
C PRO A 40 7.33 -8.39 -7.10
N THR A 41 6.03 -8.42 -6.94
CA THR A 41 5.15 -9.42 -7.54
C THR A 41 4.19 -8.74 -8.52
N ASP A 42 3.62 -9.49 -9.43
CA ASP A 42 2.60 -8.96 -10.34
C ASP A 42 1.33 -8.54 -9.58
N THR A 43 1.03 -9.19 -8.47
CA THR A 43 -0.17 -8.92 -7.66
C THR A 43 -0.12 -7.56 -6.96
N THR A 44 1.07 -7.05 -6.65
CA THR A 44 1.28 -5.73 -6.04
C THR A 44 1.57 -4.63 -7.04
N ASN A 45 1.60 -4.93 -8.35
CA ASN A 45 1.82 -3.98 -9.42
C ASN A 45 0.56 -3.14 -9.68
N PHE A 46 0.67 -1.81 -9.58
CA PHE A 46 -0.49 -0.92 -9.76
C PHE A 46 -1.06 -0.95 -11.18
N VAL A 47 -0.27 -1.17 -12.22
CA VAL A 47 -0.80 -1.33 -13.60
C VAL A 47 -1.77 -2.51 -13.64
N ARG A 48 -1.43 -3.62 -12.99
CA ARG A 48 -2.31 -4.79 -12.92
C ARG A 48 -3.56 -4.49 -12.09
N ILE A 49 -3.40 -3.92 -10.90
CA ILE A 49 -4.54 -3.54 -10.04
C ILE A 49 -5.48 -2.59 -10.78
N GLN A 50 -4.97 -1.60 -11.50
CA GLN A 50 -5.76 -0.68 -12.33
C GLN A 50 -6.52 -1.43 -13.45
N THR A 51 -5.86 -2.38 -14.11
CA THR A 51 -6.48 -3.22 -15.15
C THR A 51 -7.59 -4.10 -14.58
N ASP A 52 -7.38 -4.67 -13.40
CA ASP A 52 -8.38 -5.48 -12.73
C ASP A 52 -9.60 -4.64 -12.30
N LEU A 53 -9.39 -3.40 -11.82
CA LEU A 53 -10.45 -2.45 -11.52
C LEU A 53 -11.23 -2.06 -12.80
N ASP A 54 -10.55 -1.82 -13.92
CA ASP A 54 -11.22 -1.54 -15.21
C ASP A 54 -12.09 -2.71 -15.67
N THR A 55 -11.59 -3.93 -15.50
CA THR A 55 -12.37 -5.14 -15.82
C THR A 55 -13.62 -5.25 -14.94
N MET A 56 -13.51 -4.88 -13.65
CA MET A 56 -14.67 -4.86 -12.74
C MET A 56 -15.67 -3.76 -13.12
N ILE A 57 -15.21 -2.57 -13.49
CA ILE A 57 -16.07 -1.47 -13.95
C ILE A 57 -16.86 -1.91 -15.19
N ILE A 58 -16.19 -2.47 -16.20
CA ILE A 58 -16.86 -2.99 -17.41
C ILE A 58 -17.87 -4.10 -17.05
N SER A 59 -17.54 -4.93 -16.07
CA SER A 59 -18.45 -6.00 -15.62
C SER A 59 -19.68 -5.42 -14.91
N ALA A 60 -19.51 -4.42 -14.05
CA ALA A 60 -20.61 -3.74 -13.35
C ALA A 60 -21.54 -3.01 -14.35
N GLU A 61 -20.99 -2.33 -15.36
CA GLU A 61 -21.77 -1.69 -16.43
C GLU A 61 -22.63 -2.72 -17.18
N LYS A 62 -22.09 -3.90 -17.48
CA LYS A 62 -22.83 -4.96 -18.15
C LYS A 62 -23.96 -5.51 -17.27
N ILE A 63 -23.72 -5.66 -15.96
CA ILE A 63 -24.69 -6.18 -15.02
C ILE A 63 -25.82 -5.18 -14.79
N ASP A 64 -25.53 -3.89 -14.80
CA ASP A 64 -26.54 -2.83 -14.66
C ASP A 64 -27.60 -2.87 -15.77
N ALA A 65 -27.24 -3.39 -16.93
CA ALA A 65 -28.16 -3.58 -18.06
C ALA A 65 -28.96 -4.90 -18.01
N VAL A 66 -28.74 -5.75 -16.98
CA VAL A 66 -29.36 -7.08 -16.89
C VAL A 66 -30.47 -7.05 -15.83
N PRO A 67 -31.63 -7.72 -16.06
CA PRO A 67 -32.69 -7.84 -15.06
C PRO A 67 -32.17 -8.41 -13.73
N THR A 68 -32.52 -7.77 -12.62
CA THR A 68 -32.01 -8.08 -11.27
C THR A 68 -32.43 -9.46 -10.75
N ASP A 69 -33.50 -10.03 -11.30
CA ASP A 69 -34.01 -11.37 -10.98
C ASP A 69 -33.39 -12.48 -11.81
N SER A 70 -32.48 -12.15 -12.75
CA SER A 70 -31.87 -13.12 -13.65
C SER A 70 -30.66 -13.83 -13.00
N ALA A 71 -30.44 -15.08 -13.41
CA ALA A 71 -29.23 -15.83 -13.02
C ALA A 71 -27.93 -15.12 -13.45
N ALA A 72 -27.96 -14.42 -14.59
CA ALA A 72 -26.83 -13.66 -15.11
C ALA A 72 -26.46 -12.50 -14.17
N TYR A 73 -27.46 -11.78 -13.63
CA TYR A 73 -27.25 -10.74 -12.63
C TYR A 73 -26.55 -11.29 -11.36
N HIS A 74 -27.10 -12.35 -10.78
CA HIS A 74 -26.55 -12.94 -9.55
C HIS A 74 -25.15 -13.49 -9.76
N THR A 75 -24.88 -14.16 -10.87
CA THR A 75 -23.54 -14.67 -11.20
C THR A 75 -22.56 -13.51 -11.41
N GLY A 76 -22.98 -12.47 -12.11
CA GLY A 76 -22.17 -11.29 -12.35
C GLY A 76 -21.81 -10.56 -11.05
N MET A 77 -22.77 -10.36 -10.17
CA MET A 77 -22.54 -9.76 -8.85
C MET A 77 -21.58 -10.58 -8.00
N SER A 78 -21.76 -11.92 -7.96
CA SER A 78 -20.84 -12.81 -7.24
C SER A 78 -19.40 -12.68 -7.77
N ASN A 79 -19.22 -12.63 -9.09
CA ASN A 79 -17.92 -12.47 -9.71
C ASN A 79 -17.26 -11.11 -9.36
N ILE A 80 -18.04 -10.03 -9.28
CA ILE A 80 -17.53 -8.72 -8.84
C ILE A 80 -17.05 -8.78 -7.40
N HIS A 81 -17.84 -9.37 -6.49
CA HIS A 81 -17.48 -9.48 -5.08
C HIS A 81 -16.21 -10.33 -4.88
N GLU A 82 -16.09 -11.46 -5.58
CA GLU A 82 -14.90 -12.32 -5.54
C GLU A 82 -13.65 -11.58 -6.04
N ARG A 83 -13.75 -10.90 -7.17
CA ARG A 83 -12.63 -10.08 -7.70
C ARG A 83 -12.29 -8.91 -6.79
N GLY A 84 -13.28 -8.28 -6.20
CA GLY A 84 -13.09 -7.21 -5.20
C GLY A 84 -12.25 -7.68 -4.01
N ALA A 85 -12.54 -8.88 -3.51
CA ALA A 85 -11.78 -9.49 -2.42
C ALA A 85 -10.31 -9.75 -2.81
N VAL A 86 -10.05 -10.25 -4.02
CA VAL A 86 -8.68 -10.47 -4.53
C VAL A 86 -7.91 -9.15 -4.66
N ILE A 87 -8.54 -8.10 -5.21
CA ILE A 87 -7.89 -6.79 -5.32
C ILE A 87 -7.62 -6.20 -3.93
N GLN A 88 -8.53 -6.38 -2.98
CA GLN A 88 -8.34 -5.93 -1.61
C GLN A 88 -7.15 -6.61 -0.95
N GLU A 89 -6.98 -7.92 -1.13
CA GLU A 89 -5.82 -8.68 -0.64
C GLU A 89 -4.52 -8.14 -1.27
N ASN A 90 -4.48 -7.97 -2.60
CA ASN A 90 -3.34 -7.42 -3.31
C ASN A 90 -2.97 -6.01 -2.80
N LEU A 91 -3.96 -5.17 -2.52
CA LEU A 91 -3.74 -3.85 -1.94
C LEU A 91 -3.26 -3.91 -0.49
N ALA A 92 -3.76 -4.85 0.32
CA ALA A 92 -3.29 -5.04 1.68
C ALA A 92 -1.81 -5.40 1.72
N ASP A 93 -1.34 -6.17 0.75
CA ASP A 93 0.08 -6.50 0.58
C ASP A 93 0.92 -5.31 0.08
N ALA A 94 0.34 -4.45 -0.77
CA ALA A 94 1.03 -3.31 -1.37
C ALA A 94 1.11 -2.08 -0.45
N ILE A 95 0.04 -1.77 0.30
CA ILE A 95 -0.10 -0.54 1.10
C ILE A 95 1.04 -0.30 2.09
N PRO A 96 1.53 -1.29 2.86
CA PRO A 96 2.63 -1.04 3.80
C PRO A 96 3.87 -0.46 3.12
N TYR A 97 4.13 -0.83 1.88
CA TYR A 97 5.30 -0.40 1.11
C TYR A 97 5.09 0.95 0.40
N MET A 98 3.86 1.43 0.25
CA MET A 98 3.59 2.75 -0.35
C MET A 98 4.19 3.90 0.48
N TYR A 99 4.31 3.71 1.79
CA TYR A 99 4.83 4.72 2.72
C TYR A 99 6.30 4.52 3.06
N VAL A 100 6.89 3.38 2.70
CA VAL A 100 8.29 3.02 2.96
C VAL A 100 9.06 3.04 1.65
N SER A 101 9.50 4.22 1.21
CA SER A 101 10.35 4.34 0.02
C SER A 101 11.79 3.91 0.35
N PHE A 102 12.49 3.34 -0.64
CA PHE A 102 13.92 3.03 -0.55
C PHE A 102 14.75 4.26 -0.14
N SER A 103 14.41 5.44 -0.66
CA SER A 103 15.03 6.71 -0.29
C SER A 103 14.89 7.01 1.20
N ASN A 104 13.70 6.79 1.78
CA ASN A 104 13.46 7.02 3.21
C ASN A 104 14.31 6.08 4.09
N ILE A 105 14.50 4.84 3.68
CA ILE A 105 15.37 3.89 4.38
C ILE A 105 16.82 4.35 4.33
N ILE A 106 17.32 4.77 3.17
CA ILE A 106 18.68 5.29 3.02
C ILE A 106 18.88 6.52 3.91
N PHE A 107 17.99 7.50 3.84
CA PHE A 107 18.08 8.70 4.67
C PHE A 107 18.06 8.38 6.17
N THR A 108 17.16 7.50 6.60
CA THR A 108 17.09 7.06 8.00
C THR A 108 18.39 6.36 8.43
N SER A 109 18.95 5.50 7.58
CA SER A 109 20.20 4.80 7.85
C SER A 109 21.39 5.76 7.99
N ILE A 110 21.47 6.79 7.13
CA ILE A 110 22.49 7.84 7.20
C ILE A 110 22.36 8.62 8.53
N TRP A 111 21.15 8.99 8.92
CA TRP A 111 20.91 9.68 10.19
C TRP A 111 21.29 8.83 11.40
N ILE A 112 20.96 7.56 11.41
CA ILE A 112 21.36 6.65 12.49
C ILE A 112 22.89 6.55 12.57
N ALA A 113 23.57 6.38 11.43
CA ALA A 113 25.02 6.32 11.38
C ALA A 113 25.68 7.62 11.88
N ALA A 114 25.14 8.79 11.51
CA ALA A 114 25.62 10.08 12.00
C ALA A 114 25.47 10.23 13.53
N ILE A 115 24.33 9.84 14.08
CA ILE A 115 24.07 9.86 15.54
C ILE A 115 25.06 8.94 16.28
N LEU A 116 25.29 7.73 15.77
CA LEU A 116 26.23 6.78 16.36
C LEU A 116 27.67 7.30 16.29
N ALA A 117 28.08 7.95 15.20
CA ALA A 117 29.40 8.57 15.07
C ALA A 117 29.59 9.70 16.10
N ILE A 118 28.58 10.58 16.25
CA ILE A 118 28.63 11.66 17.26
C ILE A 118 28.77 11.06 18.67
N PHE A 119 27.99 10.02 18.97
CA PHE A 119 28.02 9.36 20.27
C PHE A 119 29.39 8.72 20.56
N ALA A 120 30.00 8.09 19.55
CA ALA A 120 31.34 7.52 19.66
C ALA A 120 32.41 8.59 19.94
N VAL A 121 32.35 9.73 19.24
CA VAL A 121 33.27 10.87 19.45
C VAL A 121 33.10 11.45 20.86
N LEU A 122 31.86 11.63 21.31
CA LEU A 122 31.60 12.15 22.65
C LEU A 122 32.10 11.21 23.76
N ASN A 123 31.90 9.91 23.58
CA ASN A 123 32.42 8.91 24.52
C ASN A 123 33.95 8.90 24.56
N LYS A 124 34.61 8.99 23.43
CA LYS A 124 36.08 9.08 23.35
C LYS A 124 36.60 10.31 24.10
N LYS A 125 36.02 11.49 23.81
CA LYS A 125 36.38 12.73 24.55
C LYS A 125 36.15 12.63 26.04
N LYS A 126 35.08 11.99 26.46
CA LYS A 126 34.78 11.76 27.88
C LYS A 126 35.82 10.86 28.56
N GLN A 127 36.35 9.86 27.87
CA GLN A 127 37.42 9.00 28.36
C GLN A 127 38.73 9.77 28.46
N GLU A 128 39.13 10.54 27.44
CA GLU A 128 40.33 11.38 27.45
C GLU A 128 40.32 12.39 28.58
N LEU A 129 39.19 13.01 28.88
CA LEU A 129 39.04 13.93 30.01
C LEU A 129 39.19 13.21 31.38
N LYS A 130 38.69 12.01 31.52
CA LYS A 130 38.88 11.25 32.75
C LYS A 130 40.33 10.85 33.00
N GLU A 131 41.05 10.44 31.96
CA GLU A 131 42.49 10.12 32.02
C GLU A 131 43.31 11.35 32.37
N TYR A 132 42.94 12.52 31.84
CA TYR A 132 43.62 13.78 32.13
C TYR A 132 43.43 14.20 33.63
N ASP A 133 42.23 14.06 34.19
CA ASP A 133 41.98 14.38 35.60
C ASP A 133 42.75 13.44 36.53
N VAL A 134 42.79 12.15 36.24
CA VAL A 134 43.55 11.17 37.06
C VAL A 134 45.06 11.46 37.01
N SER A 135 45.60 11.97 35.91
CA SER A 135 47.03 12.28 35.79
C SER A 135 47.45 13.56 36.51
N LYS A 136 46.50 14.39 36.93
CA LYS A 136 46.78 15.62 37.72
C LYS A 136 46.86 15.40 39.23
N ASP A 137 46.23 14.31 39.71
CA ASP A 137 46.13 14.00 41.14
C ASP A 137 47.29 13.09 41.63
N VAL A 138 48.27 12.80 40.74
CA VAL A 138 49.52 12.08 41.03
C VAL A 138 50.70 13.03 40.94
#